data_a06cd4ec617f7cacc2b1b49335b4e229
#
_entry.id   a06cd4ec617f7cacc2b1b49335b4e229
#
_cell.length_a   1.000
_cell.length_b   1.000
_cell.length_c   1.000
_cell.angle_alpha   90.00
_cell.angle_beta   90.00
_cell.angle_gamma   90.00
#
_symmetry.space_group_name_H-M   'P 1'
#
loop_
_entity.id
_entity.type
_entity.pdbx_description
1 polymer ?
#
loop_
_entity_poly.entity_id
_entity_poly.type
_entity_poly.pdbx_seq_one_letter_code
_entity_poly.pdbx_strand_id
1 'polypeptide(L)'
;MNPIYHAGWTGFRALYRFYFGWRVYNAERVPLKGPVILASNHASYLDPPLVGAGIHRDINYLARESLFRFPVVGWVLRNWNSVPVDREGGGAKGLKAILDRLLKGGAIILFPEGTRSRDGKLQPARSGIGLTVIKSTAPVVPVRVFGTYEAFGRHKRYPLPFHRVTVKYGRPMQFEELRAEAKACPKDRLKRIYQQVADELMAAIAKLEPCEDVERFP
;
A
#
# COMPACT_ATOMS: atom_id res chain seq x y z
N MET A 1 -16.66 8.79 1.53
CA MET A 1 -16.75 7.61 0.61
C MET A 1 -17.94 7.80 -0.31
N ASN A 2 -17.76 7.57 -1.62
CA ASN A 2 -18.91 7.48 -2.51
C ASN A 2 -19.68 6.18 -2.24
N PRO A 3 -20.99 6.08 -2.59
CA PRO A 3 -21.80 4.89 -2.27
C PRO A 3 -21.24 3.58 -2.86
N ILE A 4 -20.66 3.62 -4.05
CA ILE A 4 -20.09 2.44 -4.71
C ILE A 4 -18.82 1.98 -4.01
N TYR A 5 -17.95 2.91 -3.62
CA TYR A 5 -16.77 2.61 -2.82
C TYR A 5 -17.18 2.00 -1.47
N HIS A 6 -18.17 2.58 -0.80
CA HIS A 6 -18.67 2.10 0.49
C HIS A 6 -19.27 0.70 0.39
N ALA A 7 -20.07 0.43 -0.63
CA ALA A 7 -20.63 -0.91 -0.88
C ALA A 7 -19.53 -1.94 -1.10
N GLY A 8 -18.53 -1.63 -1.94
CA GLY A 8 -17.38 -2.49 -2.16
C GLY A 8 -16.53 -2.69 -0.90
N TRP A 9 -16.26 -1.63 -0.14
CA TRP A 9 -15.55 -1.70 1.12
C TRP A 9 -16.26 -2.61 2.14
N THR A 10 -17.58 -2.48 2.28
CA THR A 10 -18.40 -3.34 3.13
C THR A 10 -18.38 -4.79 2.64
N GLY A 11 -18.53 -4.99 1.32
CA GLY A 11 -18.48 -6.32 0.71
C GLY A 11 -17.14 -7.03 0.93
N PHE A 12 -16.01 -6.31 0.79
CA PHE A 12 -14.69 -6.91 1.08
C PHE A 12 -14.50 -7.22 2.56
N ARG A 13 -14.99 -6.38 3.47
CA ARG A 13 -14.96 -6.67 4.91
C ARG A 13 -15.73 -7.94 5.24
N ALA A 14 -16.92 -8.11 4.68
CA ALA A 14 -17.72 -9.33 4.83
C ALA A 14 -16.97 -10.54 4.25
N LEU A 15 -16.44 -10.43 3.02
CA LEU A 15 -15.66 -11.48 2.38
C LEU A 15 -14.46 -11.90 3.26
N TYR A 16 -13.66 -10.94 3.72
CA TYR A 16 -12.48 -11.24 4.53
C TYR A 16 -12.86 -11.86 5.88
N ARG A 17 -13.94 -11.40 6.50
CA ARG A 17 -14.40 -11.93 7.79
C ARG A 17 -14.90 -13.35 7.69
N PHE A 18 -15.75 -13.63 6.71
CA PHE A 18 -16.47 -14.91 6.63
C PHE A 18 -15.73 -15.98 5.80
N TYR A 19 -14.97 -15.54 4.78
CA TYR A 19 -14.29 -16.46 3.89
C TYR A 19 -12.82 -16.73 4.29
N PHE A 20 -12.13 -15.74 4.88
CA PHE A 20 -10.70 -15.84 5.19
C PHE A 20 -10.34 -15.77 6.69
N GLY A 21 -11.29 -15.61 7.59
CA GLY A 21 -10.98 -15.47 9.02
C GLY A 21 -10.07 -14.27 9.34
N TRP A 22 -10.43 -13.11 8.83
CA TRP A 22 -9.66 -11.88 8.82
C TRP A 22 -9.35 -11.29 10.21
N ARG A 23 -8.12 -10.77 10.36
CA ARG A 23 -7.69 -9.99 11.52
C ARG A 23 -7.06 -8.67 11.10
N VAL A 24 -7.31 -7.63 11.89
CA VAL A 24 -6.78 -6.28 11.70
C VAL A 24 -6.13 -5.84 12.99
N TYR A 25 -4.92 -5.31 12.91
CA TYR A 25 -4.19 -4.79 14.05
C TYR A 25 -3.73 -3.36 13.81
N ASN A 26 -3.91 -2.51 14.82
CA ASN A 26 -3.41 -1.15 14.89
C ASN A 26 -3.92 -0.24 13.75
N ALA A 27 -5.16 -0.42 13.30
CA ALA A 27 -5.77 0.42 12.24
C ALA A 27 -5.90 1.90 12.65
N GLU A 28 -5.98 2.18 13.94
CA GLU A 28 -6.03 3.52 14.55
C GLU A 28 -4.77 4.36 14.28
N ARG A 29 -3.66 3.72 13.93
CA ARG A 29 -2.40 4.40 13.56
C ARG A 29 -2.46 5.10 12.22
N VAL A 30 -3.44 4.77 11.41
CA VAL A 30 -3.64 5.42 10.11
C VAL A 30 -4.41 6.70 10.29
N PRO A 31 -3.85 7.87 9.94
CA PRO A 31 -4.56 9.13 10.05
C PRO A 31 -5.88 9.12 9.28
N LEU A 32 -6.98 9.51 9.91
CA LEU A 32 -8.30 9.51 9.29
C LEU A 32 -8.45 10.58 8.20
N LYS A 33 -7.66 11.66 8.29
CA LYS A 33 -7.67 12.80 7.35
C LYS A 33 -6.24 13.17 6.97
N GLY A 34 -6.11 13.94 5.90
CA GLY A 34 -4.81 14.39 5.40
C GLY A 34 -4.08 13.34 4.55
N PRO A 35 -2.97 13.73 3.93
CA PRO A 35 -2.21 12.83 3.06
C PRO A 35 -1.54 11.72 3.87
N VAL A 36 -1.54 10.50 3.33
CA VAL A 36 -0.79 9.38 3.91
C VAL A 36 -0.44 8.35 2.83
N ILE A 37 0.75 7.80 2.92
CA ILE A 37 1.18 6.67 2.11
C ILE A 37 1.11 5.41 2.98
N LEU A 38 0.38 4.40 2.53
CA LEU A 38 0.37 3.07 3.12
C LEU A 38 1.35 2.20 2.33
N ALA A 39 2.52 1.93 2.89
CA ALA A 39 3.55 1.11 2.27
C ALA A 39 3.39 -0.34 2.72
N SER A 40 2.95 -1.24 1.83
CA SER A 40 2.65 -2.64 2.16
C SER A 40 3.51 -3.62 1.36
N ASN A 41 3.83 -4.79 1.94
CA ASN A 41 4.32 -5.92 1.15
C ASN A 41 3.23 -6.43 0.19
N HIS A 42 3.64 -7.12 -0.87
CA HIS A 42 2.72 -7.56 -1.92
C HIS A 42 2.92 -9.03 -2.29
N ALA A 43 1.96 -9.88 -1.92
CA ALA A 43 2.00 -11.32 -2.16
C ALA A 43 0.81 -11.84 -2.98
N SER A 44 -0.30 -11.07 -3.01
CA SER A 44 -1.58 -11.53 -3.58
C SER A 44 -2.37 -10.40 -4.26
N TYR A 45 -3.31 -10.76 -5.11
CA TYR A 45 -4.36 -9.84 -5.57
C TYR A 45 -5.30 -9.39 -4.43
N LEU A 46 -5.33 -10.13 -3.32
CA LEU A 46 -6.12 -9.79 -2.13
C LEU A 46 -5.53 -8.59 -1.35
N ASP A 47 -4.22 -8.28 -1.49
CA ASP A 47 -3.56 -7.31 -0.62
C ASP A 47 -4.14 -5.88 -0.73
N PRO A 48 -4.34 -5.29 -1.93
CA PRO A 48 -4.84 -3.92 -2.00
C PRO A 48 -6.21 -3.75 -1.33
N PRO A 49 -7.24 -4.56 -1.62
CA PRO A 49 -8.51 -4.43 -0.91
C PRO A 49 -8.45 -4.84 0.56
N LEU A 50 -7.54 -5.77 0.97
CA LEU A 50 -7.34 -6.15 2.36
C LEU A 50 -6.84 -4.96 3.20
N VAL A 51 -5.80 -4.27 2.71
CA VAL A 51 -5.26 -3.07 3.37
C VAL A 51 -6.32 -1.97 3.40
N GLY A 52 -7.10 -1.78 2.34
CA GLY A 52 -8.16 -0.78 2.33
C GLY A 52 -9.35 -1.10 3.23
N ALA A 53 -9.75 -2.36 3.31
CA ALA A 53 -10.84 -2.81 4.16
C ALA A 53 -10.51 -2.67 5.66
N GLY A 54 -9.23 -2.69 6.04
CA GLY A 54 -8.79 -2.59 7.43
C GLY A 54 -9.00 -1.22 8.07
N ILE A 55 -9.21 -0.16 7.30
CA ILE A 55 -9.31 1.21 7.80
C ILE A 55 -10.61 1.89 7.39
N HIS A 56 -10.97 2.97 8.10
CA HIS A 56 -12.23 3.72 7.90
C HIS A 56 -12.00 5.03 7.11
N ARG A 57 -11.34 4.94 5.95
CA ARG A 57 -11.17 6.08 5.05
C ARG A 57 -11.02 5.62 3.60
N ASP A 58 -11.26 6.54 2.68
CA ASP A 58 -11.06 6.31 1.25
C ASP A 58 -9.57 6.17 0.93
N ILE A 59 -9.24 5.18 0.12
CA ILE A 59 -7.89 4.95 -0.37
C ILE A 59 -7.86 5.07 -1.89
N ASN A 60 -6.77 5.60 -2.41
CA ASN A 60 -6.45 5.55 -3.82
C ASN A 60 -5.55 4.35 -4.10
N TYR A 61 -5.93 3.57 -5.10
CA TYR A 61 -5.18 2.39 -5.54
C TYR A 61 -4.45 2.70 -6.85
N LEU A 62 -3.39 1.98 -7.13
CA LEU A 62 -2.74 2.02 -8.43
C LEU A 62 -3.17 0.81 -9.26
N ALA A 63 -3.73 1.04 -10.42
CA ALA A 63 -4.11 -0.02 -11.33
C ALA A 63 -3.47 0.19 -12.71
N ARG A 64 -3.14 -0.92 -13.40
CA ARG A 64 -2.57 -0.86 -14.75
C ARG A 64 -3.54 -0.14 -15.70
N GLU A 65 -3.05 0.83 -16.46
CA GLU A 65 -3.86 1.63 -17.40
C GLU A 65 -4.67 0.76 -18.36
N SER A 66 -4.13 -0.36 -18.83
CA SER A 66 -4.83 -1.28 -19.73
C SER A 66 -6.13 -1.85 -19.15
N LEU A 67 -6.27 -1.94 -17.81
CA LEU A 67 -7.49 -2.42 -17.16
C LEU A 67 -8.66 -1.44 -17.31
N PHE A 68 -8.39 -0.16 -17.48
CA PHE A 68 -9.41 0.88 -17.65
C PHE A 68 -10.06 0.87 -19.04
N ARG A 69 -9.47 0.13 -20.01
CA ARG A 69 -10.04 -0.05 -21.35
C ARG A 69 -11.25 -0.99 -21.36
N PHE A 70 -11.35 -1.89 -20.37
CA PHE A 70 -12.51 -2.76 -20.23
C PHE A 70 -13.67 -2.01 -19.56
N PRO A 71 -14.87 -1.88 -20.20
CA PRO A 71 -15.93 -0.99 -19.73
C PRO A 71 -16.33 -1.22 -18.27
N VAL A 72 -16.63 -2.46 -17.90
CA VAL A 72 -17.08 -2.82 -16.55
C VAL A 72 -15.93 -2.67 -15.53
N VAL A 73 -14.76 -3.21 -15.84
CA VAL A 73 -13.59 -3.14 -14.96
C VAL A 73 -13.15 -1.69 -14.78
N GLY A 74 -13.07 -0.92 -15.87
CA GLY A 74 -12.70 0.49 -15.83
C GLY A 74 -13.71 1.32 -15.04
N TRP A 75 -15.00 1.02 -15.12
CA TRP A 75 -16.02 1.68 -14.31
C TRP A 75 -15.84 1.37 -12.81
N VAL A 76 -15.64 0.10 -12.45
CA VAL A 76 -15.35 -0.30 -11.05
C VAL A 76 -14.10 0.41 -10.54
N LEU A 77 -13.00 0.35 -11.28
CA LEU A 77 -11.72 0.95 -10.87
C LEU A 77 -11.84 2.46 -10.65
N ARG A 78 -12.54 3.18 -11.54
CA ARG A 78 -12.78 4.63 -11.38
C ARG A 78 -13.56 4.94 -10.11
N ASN A 79 -14.61 4.16 -9.83
CA ASN A 79 -15.43 4.33 -8.62
C ASN A 79 -14.72 3.90 -7.34
N TRP A 80 -13.63 3.11 -7.46
CA TRP A 80 -12.77 2.70 -6.35
C TRP A 80 -11.51 3.55 -6.22
N ASN A 81 -11.56 4.80 -6.65
CA ASN A 81 -10.45 5.75 -6.57
C ASN A 81 -9.13 5.20 -7.15
N SER A 82 -9.21 4.31 -8.14
CA SER A 82 -8.02 3.76 -8.77
C SER A 82 -7.39 4.76 -9.73
N VAL A 83 -6.08 4.91 -9.61
CA VAL A 83 -5.25 5.77 -10.45
C VAL A 83 -4.62 4.91 -11.55
N PRO A 84 -4.85 5.23 -12.84
CA PRO A 84 -4.18 4.51 -13.92
C PRO A 84 -2.69 4.78 -13.90
N VAL A 85 -1.89 3.73 -13.95
CA VAL A 85 -0.43 3.82 -14.09
C VAL A 85 0.05 3.01 -15.27
N ASP A 86 0.84 3.66 -16.11
CA ASP A 86 1.59 3.01 -17.16
C ASP A 86 2.89 2.47 -16.55
N ARG A 87 3.09 1.16 -16.62
CA ARG A 87 4.31 0.51 -16.13
C ARG A 87 5.45 0.54 -17.15
N GLU A 88 5.15 0.79 -18.40
CA GLU A 88 6.08 0.73 -19.53
C GLU A 88 6.53 2.14 -19.97
N GLY A 89 5.72 3.17 -19.71
CA GLY A 89 5.93 4.56 -20.14
C GLY A 89 6.74 5.45 -19.20
N GLY A 90 7.69 4.91 -18.41
CA GLY A 90 8.68 5.73 -17.69
C GLY A 90 8.24 6.32 -16.35
N GLY A 91 7.11 5.94 -15.78
CA GLY A 91 6.75 6.24 -14.37
C GLY A 91 6.40 7.69 -14.03
N ALA A 92 6.75 8.69 -14.84
CA ALA A 92 6.55 10.10 -14.52
C ALA A 92 5.06 10.48 -14.40
N LYS A 93 4.21 9.98 -15.30
CA LYS A 93 2.76 10.18 -15.24
C LYS A 93 2.16 9.57 -13.97
N GLY A 94 2.58 8.35 -13.64
CA GLY A 94 2.15 7.65 -12.43
C GLY A 94 2.57 8.39 -11.15
N LEU A 95 3.83 8.83 -11.09
CA LEU A 95 4.33 9.62 -9.97
C LEU A 95 3.55 10.93 -9.80
N LYS A 96 3.32 11.67 -10.88
CA LYS A 96 2.52 12.90 -10.86
C LYS A 96 1.12 12.62 -10.30
N ALA A 97 0.45 11.58 -10.80
CA ALA A 97 -0.90 11.22 -10.35
C ALA A 97 -0.93 10.83 -8.86
N ILE A 98 0.10 10.15 -8.35
CA ILE A 98 0.26 9.84 -6.93
C ILE A 98 0.40 11.15 -6.11
N LEU A 99 1.31 12.03 -6.51
CA LEU A 99 1.56 13.30 -5.82
C LEU A 99 0.32 14.19 -5.81
N ASP A 100 -0.41 14.27 -6.92
CA ASP A 100 -1.66 15.03 -7.03
C ASP A 100 -2.74 14.51 -6.04
N ARG A 101 -2.80 13.18 -5.82
CA ARG A 101 -3.71 12.60 -4.82
C ARG A 101 -3.30 12.91 -3.40
N LEU A 102 -2.02 12.86 -3.11
CA LEU A 102 -1.48 13.22 -1.78
C LEU A 102 -1.67 14.72 -1.49
N LEU A 103 -1.43 15.60 -2.46
CA LEU A 103 -1.66 17.05 -2.32
C LEU A 103 -3.13 17.37 -2.01
N LYS A 104 -4.07 16.57 -2.49
CA LYS A 104 -5.51 16.69 -2.17
C LYS A 104 -5.89 16.05 -0.82
N GLY A 105 -4.92 15.67 0.00
CA GLY A 105 -5.14 15.05 1.30
C GLY A 105 -5.56 13.57 1.24
N GLY A 106 -5.33 12.90 0.09
CA GLY A 106 -5.71 11.50 -0.10
C GLY A 106 -4.77 10.51 0.60
N ALA A 107 -5.31 9.34 0.93
CA ALA A 107 -4.51 8.16 1.27
C ALA A 107 -4.21 7.35 0.02
N ILE A 108 -3.00 6.79 -0.08
CA ILE A 108 -2.62 5.95 -1.22
C ILE A 108 -1.88 4.71 -0.75
N ILE A 109 -2.16 3.55 -1.37
CA ILE A 109 -1.40 2.32 -1.13
C ILE A 109 -0.30 2.21 -2.17
N LEU A 110 0.91 1.95 -1.69
CA LEU A 110 2.08 1.63 -2.51
C LEU A 110 2.71 0.33 -2.04
N PHE A 111 3.23 -0.42 -3.00
CA PHE A 111 3.96 -1.66 -2.74
C PHE A 111 5.44 -1.44 -3.05
N PRO A 112 6.32 -1.35 -2.04
CA PRO A 112 7.75 -1.06 -2.24
C PRO A 112 8.44 -2.04 -3.18
N GLU A 113 8.03 -3.31 -3.17
CA GLU A 113 8.54 -4.39 -4.02
C GLU A 113 8.27 -4.17 -5.52
N GLY A 114 7.27 -3.31 -5.87
CA GLY A 114 6.87 -3.00 -7.25
C GLY A 114 6.19 -4.15 -8.00
N THR A 115 6.16 -5.35 -7.45
CA THR A 115 5.48 -6.53 -8.01
C THR A 115 5.10 -7.49 -6.90
N ARG A 116 4.16 -8.40 -7.16
CA ARG A 116 3.81 -9.45 -6.20
C ARG A 116 4.94 -10.44 -6.03
N SER A 117 5.19 -10.85 -4.80
CA SER A 117 6.13 -11.91 -4.46
C SER A 117 5.84 -13.20 -5.23
N ARG A 118 6.88 -13.94 -5.58
CA ARG A 118 6.77 -15.24 -6.28
C ARG A 118 6.70 -16.42 -5.32
N ASP A 119 7.28 -16.26 -4.15
CA ASP A 119 7.51 -17.30 -3.13
C ASP A 119 6.87 -16.97 -1.77
N GLY A 120 6.10 -15.89 -1.68
CA GLY A 120 5.47 -15.43 -0.44
C GLY A 120 6.39 -14.65 0.50
N LYS A 121 7.70 -14.60 0.21
CA LYS A 121 8.67 -13.87 1.02
C LYS A 121 8.69 -12.38 0.66
N LEU A 122 9.12 -11.56 1.61
CA LEU A 122 9.39 -10.14 1.37
C LEU A 122 10.50 -10.00 0.33
N GLN A 123 10.29 -9.13 -0.64
CA GLN A 123 11.26 -8.83 -1.68
C GLN A 123 11.95 -7.49 -1.41
N PRO A 124 13.15 -7.25 -1.94
CA PRO A 124 13.81 -5.95 -1.83
C PRO A 124 12.95 -4.82 -2.38
N ALA A 125 12.99 -3.67 -1.72
CA ALA A 125 12.28 -2.49 -2.19
C ALA A 125 12.96 -1.86 -3.40
N ARG A 126 12.15 -1.27 -4.27
CA ARG A 126 12.60 -0.44 -5.39
C ARG A 126 12.65 1.03 -4.98
N SER A 127 13.65 1.75 -5.41
CA SER A 127 13.85 3.18 -5.11
C SER A 127 12.69 4.11 -5.51
N GLY A 128 11.77 3.63 -6.37
CA GLY A 128 10.58 4.37 -6.79
C GLY A 128 9.66 4.80 -5.64
N ILE A 129 9.54 3.99 -4.58
CA ILE A 129 8.78 4.42 -3.41
C ILE A 129 9.50 5.54 -2.66
N GLY A 130 10.83 5.46 -2.52
CA GLY A 130 11.64 6.50 -1.91
C GLY A 130 11.52 7.82 -2.65
N LEU A 131 11.53 7.80 -3.98
CA LEU A 131 11.26 8.99 -4.80
C LEU A 131 9.88 9.60 -4.45
N THR A 132 8.85 8.79 -4.33
CA THR A 132 7.49 9.25 -3.99
C THR A 132 7.45 9.87 -2.59
N VAL A 133 8.06 9.22 -1.60
CA VAL A 133 8.12 9.69 -0.22
C VAL A 133 8.87 11.01 -0.11
N ILE A 134 10.03 11.13 -0.76
CA ILE A 134 10.84 12.35 -0.75
C ILE A 134 10.14 13.51 -1.46
N LYS A 135 9.43 13.25 -2.56
CA LYS A 135 8.70 14.29 -3.31
C LYS A 135 7.37 14.70 -2.68
N SER A 136 6.87 13.94 -1.71
CA SER A 136 5.66 14.25 -0.95
C SER A 136 6.00 14.72 0.47
N THR A 137 5.04 15.38 1.14
CA THR A 137 5.13 15.71 2.57
C THR A 137 4.36 14.72 3.43
N ALA A 138 3.78 13.68 2.80
CA ALA A 138 2.93 12.72 3.49
C ALA A 138 3.73 11.83 4.45
N PRO A 139 3.21 11.55 5.65
CA PRO A 139 3.72 10.47 6.49
C PRO A 139 3.52 9.12 5.80
N VAL A 140 4.38 8.16 6.12
CA VAL A 140 4.30 6.80 5.59
C VAL A 140 3.96 5.84 6.71
N VAL A 141 2.89 5.09 6.57
CA VAL A 141 2.54 4.01 7.50
C VAL A 141 3.00 2.69 6.88
N PRO A 142 3.97 2.00 7.48
CA PRO A 142 4.34 0.66 7.06
C PRO A 142 3.19 -0.29 7.38
N VAL A 143 2.85 -1.15 6.42
CA VAL A 143 1.75 -2.12 6.55
C VAL A 143 2.28 -3.50 6.20
N ARG A 144 1.88 -4.51 6.95
CA ARG A 144 2.22 -5.88 6.59
C ARG A 144 0.96 -6.73 6.48
N VAL A 145 0.85 -7.45 5.37
CA VAL A 145 -0.18 -8.46 5.14
C VAL A 145 0.41 -9.86 5.30
N PHE A 146 -0.38 -10.77 5.86
CA PHE A 146 0.02 -12.15 6.13
C PHE A 146 -1.06 -13.10 5.64
N GLY A 147 -0.66 -14.31 5.24
CA GLY A 147 -1.56 -15.39 4.82
C GLY A 147 -2.17 -15.20 3.42
N THR A 148 -1.95 -14.05 2.77
CA THR A 148 -2.55 -13.77 1.46
C THR A 148 -1.88 -14.55 0.32
N TYR A 149 -0.60 -14.89 0.45
CA TYR A 149 0.10 -15.75 -0.51
C TYR A 149 -0.46 -17.18 -0.47
N GLU A 150 -0.66 -17.72 0.73
CA GLU A 150 -1.25 -19.03 0.96
C GLU A 150 -2.72 -19.07 0.54
N ALA A 151 -3.45 -17.97 0.75
CA ALA A 151 -4.84 -17.85 0.36
C ALA A 151 -5.01 -17.71 -1.17
N PHE A 152 -4.26 -16.81 -1.80
CA PHE A 152 -4.38 -16.51 -3.23
C PHE A 152 -3.08 -15.94 -3.83
N GLY A 153 -1.99 -16.69 -3.74
CA GLY A 153 -0.71 -16.36 -4.38
C GLY A 153 -0.77 -16.47 -5.91
N ARG A 154 0.28 -15.98 -6.58
CA ARG A 154 0.35 -15.92 -8.07
C ARG A 154 0.16 -17.25 -8.78
N HIS A 155 0.50 -18.35 -8.12
CA HIS A 155 0.42 -19.71 -8.65
C HIS A 155 -1.00 -20.32 -8.55
N LYS A 156 -1.92 -19.63 -7.84
CA LYS A 156 -3.28 -20.15 -7.61
C LYS A 156 -4.26 -19.55 -8.60
N ARG A 157 -5.14 -20.38 -9.11
CA ARG A 157 -6.22 -19.97 -10.01
C ARG A 157 -7.42 -19.38 -9.27
N TYR A 158 -7.67 -19.87 -8.04
CA TYR A 158 -8.79 -19.46 -7.20
C TYR A 158 -8.32 -19.20 -5.76
N PRO A 159 -8.97 -18.27 -5.04
CA PRO A 159 -8.69 -18.08 -3.63
C PRO A 159 -9.15 -19.30 -2.82
N LEU A 160 -8.32 -19.74 -1.88
CA LEU A 160 -8.64 -20.84 -0.97
C LEU A 160 -9.38 -20.30 0.25
N PRO A 161 -10.56 -20.90 0.61
CA PRO A 161 -11.32 -20.49 1.79
C PRO A 161 -10.59 -20.85 3.08
N PHE A 162 -10.99 -20.20 4.17
CA PHE A 162 -10.56 -20.49 5.54
C PHE A 162 -9.05 -20.31 5.81
N HIS A 163 -8.31 -19.74 4.86
CA HIS A 163 -6.95 -19.30 5.11
C HIS A 163 -7.00 -17.96 5.84
N ARG A 164 -6.53 -17.95 7.07
CA ARG A 164 -6.48 -16.71 7.87
C ARG A 164 -5.61 -15.68 7.17
N VAL A 165 -6.18 -14.50 6.93
CA VAL A 165 -5.45 -13.36 6.42
C VAL A 165 -5.39 -12.27 7.49
N THR A 166 -4.27 -11.59 7.58
CA THR A 166 -4.06 -10.55 8.60
C THR A 166 -3.48 -9.31 7.95
N VAL A 167 -3.91 -8.15 8.42
CA VAL A 167 -3.29 -6.86 8.10
C VAL A 167 -2.87 -6.17 9.39
N LYS A 168 -1.65 -5.68 9.45
CA LYS A 168 -1.11 -4.90 10.57
C LYS A 168 -0.55 -3.59 10.07
N TYR A 169 -0.91 -2.50 10.76
CA TYR A 169 -0.43 -1.15 10.50
C TYR A 169 0.64 -0.78 11.53
N GLY A 170 1.80 -0.35 11.06
CA GLY A 170 2.89 0.12 11.90
C GLY A 170 2.71 1.58 12.32
N ARG A 171 3.64 2.10 13.12
CA ARG A 171 3.66 3.53 13.49
C ARG A 171 4.01 4.38 12.26
N PRO A 172 3.40 5.56 12.08
CA PRO A 172 3.76 6.46 10.99
C PRO A 172 5.23 6.86 11.05
N MET A 173 5.89 6.81 9.91
CA MET A 173 7.28 7.23 9.73
C MET A 173 7.33 8.58 9.03
N GLN A 174 8.23 9.43 9.49
CA GLN A 174 8.55 10.72 8.88
C GLN A 174 9.96 10.66 8.30
N PHE A 175 10.18 11.40 7.22
CA PHE A 175 11.47 11.44 6.53
C PHE A 175 11.94 12.86 6.32
N GLU A 176 11.73 13.74 7.32
CA GLU A 176 11.96 15.17 7.19
C GLU A 176 13.43 15.52 6.96
N GLU A 177 14.35 14.84 7.66
CA GLU A 177 15.79 15.02 7.48
C GLU A 177 16.24 14.65 6.07
N LEU A 178 15.82 13.48 5.58
CA LEU A 178 16.15 13.04 4.22
C LEU A 178 15.48 13.90 3.15
N ARG A 179 14.29 14.45 3.42
CA ARG A 179 13.64 15.43 2.54
C ARG A 179 14.41 16.76 2.49
N ALA A 180 14.91 17.22 3.63
CA ALA A 180 15.73 18.42 3.69
C ALA A 180 17.05 18.23 2.94
N GLU A 181 17.74 17.13 3.17
CA GLU A 181 18.98 16.78 2.47
C GLU A 181 18.77 16.67 0.95
N ALA A 182 17.67 16.03 0.52
CA ALA A 182 17.35 15.82 -0.89
C ALA A 182 17.15 17.10 -1.70
N LYS A 183 16.90 18.25 -1.06
CA LYS A 183 16.74 19.54 -1.74
C LYS A 183 18.05 20.12 -2.27
N ALA A 184 19.18 19.80 -1.64
CA ALA A 184 20.48 20.44 -1.90
C ALA A 184 21.60 19.43 -2.24
N CYS A 185 21.32 18.13 -2.26
CA CYS A 185 22.35 17.12 -2.50
C CYS A 185 22.62 16.85 -3.99
N PRO A 186 23.82 16.35 -4.35
CA PRO A 186 24.15 15.89 -5.70
C PRO A 186 23.25 14.74 -6.16
N LYS A 187 23.10 14.57 -7.49
CA LYS A 187 22.22 13.54 -8.10
C LYS A 187 22.51 12.11 -7.60
N ASP A 188 23.78 11.75 -7.37
CA ASP A 188 24.14 10.42 -6.91
C ASP A 188 23.73 10.19 -5.44
N ARG A 189 23.87 11.23 -4.60
CA ARG A 189 23.37 11.18 -3.23
C ARG A 189 21.83 11.09 -3.19
N LEU A 190 21.16 11.85 -4.07
CA LEU A 190 19.70 11.80 -4.21
C LEU A 190 19.19 10.38 -4.54
N LYS A 191 19.86 9.67 -5.45
CA LYS A 191 19.52 8.27 -5.75
C LYS A 191 19.68 7.36 -4.53
N ARG A 192 20.75 7.56 -3.76
CA ARG A 192 20.99 6.82 -2.52
C ARG A 192 19.94 7.12 -1.47
N ILE A 193 19.50 8.38 -1.33
CA ILE A 193 18.40 8.75 -0.43
C ILE A 193 17.12 7.99 -0.80
N TYR A 194 16.78 7.91 -2.07
CA TYR A 194 15.58 7.15 -2.50
C TYR A 194 15.67 5.67 -2.14
N GLN A 195 16.84 5.05 -2.31
CA GLN A 195 17.03 3.66 -1.92
C GLN A 195 17.04 3.51 -0.40
N GLN A 196 17.67 4.39 0.34
CA GLN A 196 17.69 4.40 1.80
C GLN A 196 16.27 4.43 2.38
N VAL A 197 15.40 5.35 1.91
CA VAL A 197 13.99 5.42 2.32
C VAL A 197 13.27 4.11 2.01
N ALA A 198 13.51 3.53 0.85
CA ALA A 198 12.89 2.27 0.44
C ALA A 198 13.30 1.11 1.36
N ASP A 199 14.58 1.03 1.72
CA ASP A 199 15.13 -0.01 2.59
C ASP A 199 14.65 0.15 4.03
N GLU A 200 14.61 1.38 4.56
CA GLU A 200 14.06 1.67 5.88
C GLU A 200 12.58 1.28 5.99
N LEU A 201 11.79 1.54 4.94
CA LEU A 201 10.38 1.12 4.89
C LEU A 201 10.25 -0.40 4.86
N MET A 202 11.06 -1.11 4.07
CA MET A 202 11.01 -2.58 4.07
C MET A 202 11.45 -3.16 5.40
N ALA A 203 12.44 -2.59 6.05
CA ALA A 203 12.87 -2.99 7.39
C ALA A 203 11.75 -2.78 8.42
N ALA A 204 11.02 -1.66 8.33
CA ALA A 204 9.87 -1.40 9.19
C ALA A 204 8.72 -2.39 8.93
N ILE A 205 8.41 -2.69 7.67
CA ILE A 205 7.43 -3.71 7.29
C ILE A 205 7.84 -5.08 7.82
N ALA A 206 9.10 -5.46 7.68
CA ALA A 206 9.61 -6.75 8.11
C ALA A 206 9.52 -6.98 9.64
N LYS A 207 9.56 -5.92 10.43
CA LYS A 207 9.43 -5.98 11.90
C LYS A 207 7.99 -6.16 12.39
N LEU A 208 6.99 -5.96 11.54
CA LEU A 208 5.59 -6.13 11.94
C LEU A 208 5.26 -7.62 12.07
N GLU A 209 4.61 -7.98 13.16
CA GLU A 209 4.17 -9.35 13.46
C GLU A 209 2.62 -9.43 13.45
N PRO A 210 2.02 -10.59 13.16
CA PRO A 210 0.56 -10.75 13.04
C PRO A 210 -0.15 -10.87 14.40
N CYS A 211 0.22 -10.01 15.34
CA CYS A 211 -0.32 -9.93 16.70
C CYS A 211 -0.44 -8.47 17.15
N GLU A 212 -1.11 -8.22 18.26
CA GLU A 212 -1.09 -6.91 18.90
C GLU A 212 0.32 -6.58 19.42
N ASP A 213 0.67 -5.30 19.41
CA ASP A 213 1.93 -4.89 20.03
C ASP A 213 1.75 -5.03 21.55
N VAL A 214 2.61 -5.81 22.17
CA VAL A 214 2.72 -5.81 23.61
C VAL A 214 3.36 -4.47 23.98
N GLU A 215 2.55 -3.53 24.51
CA GLU A 215 3.12 -2.35 25.14
C GLU A 215 3.94 -2.81 26.32
N ARG A 216 5.25 -2.86 26.14
CA ARG A 216 6.16 -2.93 27.29
C ARG A 216 6.08 -1.55 27.93
N PHE A 217 5.26 -1.43 28.95
CA PHE A 217 5.36 -0.29 29.86
C PHE A 217 6.80 -0.27 30.40
N PRO A 218 7.46 0.89 30.35
CA PRO A 218 8.79 1.06 30.89
C PRO A 218 8.82 0.84 32.40
#